data_9684651ccf5c85ab50a64943b018bea5
#
_entry.id   9684651ccf5c85ab50a64943b018bea5
#
_cell.length_a   1.000
_cell.length_b   1.000
_cell.length_c   1.000
_cell.angle_alpha   90.00
_cell.angle_beta   90.00
_cell.angle_gamma   90.00
#
_symmetry.space_group_name_H-M   'P 1'
#
loop_
_entity.id
_entity.type
_entity.pdbx_description
1 polymer ?
#
loop_
_entity_poly.entity_id
_entity_poly.type
_entity_poly.pdbx_seq_one_letter_code
_entity_poly.pdbx_strand_id
1 'polypeptide(L)'
;MGSTLENQVALVTGGRRGIGQEVARVLGNEGALVIATATTSKGAEAISANFQASGIQGHGVVLDVTDDAAMDACLKKIQSEHAAPSILINNAGITRDQLLLRMKDEDWDAVMATNLRAVYRLSKICLRDMLKARFGRIINITSVVGSMGNAGQSNYAAAKAGVAGFTRALAREVAGRQVTVNCVAPGFISTDMTEGLSESHKEALLQQIPAGRLGSVADVAGAVAYLASPQAGYITGQILHVNGGMWMG
;
A
#
# COMPACT_ATOMS: atom_id res chain seq x y z
N MET A 1 2.89 -22.00 15.00
CA MET A 1 1.85 -20.97 15.22
C MET A 1 0.91 -21.10 14.04
N GLY A 2 -0.42 -21.16 14.24
CA GLY A 2 -1.37 -21.24 13.13
C GLY A 2 -1.31 -19.98 12.28
N SER A 3 -1.56 -20.10 10.99
CA SER A 3 -1.63 -18.97 10.05
C SER A 3 -2.73 -18.00 10.49
N THR A 4 -2.39 -16.73 10.66
CA THR A 4 -3.31 -15.72 11.23
C THR A 4 -4.31 -15.18 10.21
N LEU A 5 -4.07 -15.41 8.91
CA LEU A 5 -4.87 -14.88 7.78
C LEU A 5 -5.49 -16.00 6.93
N GLU A 6 -5.64 -17.20 7.48
CA GLU A 6 -6.35 -18.30 6.79
C GLU A 6 -7.75 -17.87 6.34
N ASN A 7 -8.13 -18.29 5.14
CA ASN A 7 -9.41 -17.95 4.51
C ASN A 7 -9.62 -16.45 4.22
N GLN A 8 -8.58 -15.63 4.32
CA GLN A 8 -8.65 -14.23 3.89
C GLN A 8 -8.15 -14.07 2.46
N VAL A 9 -8.80 -13.19 1.68
CA VAL A 9 -8.33 -12.78 0.36
C VAL A 9 -7.72 -11.40 0.48
N ALA A 10 -6.43 -11.29 0.15
CA ALA A 10 -5.69 -10.04 0.17
C ALA A 10 -5.44 -9.51 -1.24
N LEU A 11 -5.90 -8.29 -1.52
CA LEU A 11 -5.57 -7.57 -2.75
C LEU A 11 -4.45 -6.58 -2.45
N VAL A 12 -3.30 -6.74 -3.13
CA VAL A 12 -2.14 -5.85 -2.98
C VAL A 12 -1.86 -5.13 -4.30
N THR A 13 -2.06 -3.82 -4.34
CA THR A 13 -1.77 -3.05 -5.56
C THR A 13 -0.27 -2.74 -5.68
N GLY A 14 0.27 -2.84 -6.92
CA GLY A 14 1.70 -2.60 -7.15
C GLY A 14 2.62 -3.65 -6.51
N GLY A 15 2.24 -4.92 -6.57
CA GLY A 15 2.90 -6.04 -5.87
C GLY A 15 4.11 -6.65 -6.59
N ARG A 16 4.60 -6.03 -7.69
CA ARG A 16 5.69 -6.62 -8.48
C ARG A 16 7.06 -6.51 -7.82
N ARG A 17 7.32 -5.45 -7.04
CA ARG A 17 8.64 -5.15 -6.45
C ARG A 17 8.51 -4.36 -5.15
N GLY A 18 9.63 -4.20 -4.45
CA GLY A 18 9.76 -3.33 -3.28
C GLY A 18 8.77 -3.68 -2.17
N ILE A 19 8.17 -2.66 -1.57
CA ILE A 19 7.25 -2.80 -0.44
C ILE A 19 6.06 -3.70 -0.80
N GLY A 20 5.43 -3.48 -1.96
CA GLY A 20 4.26 -4.26 -2.37
C GLY A 20 4.54 -5.75 -2.53
N GLN A 21 5.70 -6.13 -3.08
CA GLN A 21 6.12 -7.52 -3.20
C GLN A 21 6.33 -8.16 -1.84
N GLU A 22 7.04 -7.48 -0.94
CA GLU A 22 7.31 -8.02 0.39
C GLU A 22 6.04 -8.12 1.24
N VAL A 23 5.14 -7.14 1.16
CA VAL A 23 3.82 -7.20 1.78
C VAL A 23 3.03 -8.41 1.28
N ALA A 24 2.98 -8.62 -0.04
CA ALA A 24 2.30 -9.77 -0.63
C ALA A 24 2.89 -11.10 -0.13
N ARG A 25 4.24 -11.19 -0.03
CA ARG A 25 4.95 -12.36 0.48
C ARG A 25 4.60 -12.64 1.95
N VAL A 26 4.62 -11.61 2.78
CA VAL A 26 4.33 -11.77 4.23
C VAL A 26 2.88 -12.18 4.46
N LEU A 27 1.91 -11.54 3.78
CA LEU A 27 0.50 -11.91 3.92
C LEU A 27 0.23 -13.34 3.43
N GLY A 28 0.90 -13.77 2.35
CA GLY A 28 0.81 -15.15 1.86
C GLY A 28 1.38 -16.16 2.86
N ASN A 29 2.51 -15.87 3.49
CA ASN A 29 3.11 -16.72 4.53
C ASN A 29 2.24 -16.80 5.79
N GLU A 30 1.40 -15.79 6.06
CA GLU A 30 0.39 -15.79 7.12
C GLU A 30 -0.90 -16.53 6.70
N GLY A 31 -0.95 -17.14 5.53
CA GLY A 31 -2.04 -17.99 5.05
C GLY A 31 -3.11 -17.31 4.21
N ALA A 32 -2.95 -16.02 3.85
CA ALA A 32 -3.89 -15.37 2.95
C ALA A 32 -3.75 -15.88 1.50
N LEU A 33 -4.87 -15.96 0.78
CA LEU A 33 -4.84 -15.98 -0.67
C LEU A 33 -4.50 -14.57 -1.17
N VAL A 34 -3.37 -14.41 -1.86
CA VAL A 34 -2.89 -13.09 -2.28
C VAL A 34 -3.09 -12.86 -3.76
N ILE A 35 -3.83 -11.81 -4.10
CA ILE A 35 -3.92 -11.28 -5.46
C ILE A 35 -3.08 -10.00 -5.50
N ALA A 36 -2.01 -10.00 -6.28
CA ALA A 36 -1.13 -8.85 -6.39
C ALA A 36 -1.14 -8.26 -7.80
N THR A 37 -1.11 -6.93 -7.93
CA THR A 37 -1.29 -6.30 -9.24
C THR A 37 0.00 -5.75 -9.82
N ALA A 38 0.07 -5.76 -11.14
CA ALA A 38 1.05 -5.05 -11.94
C ALA A 38 0.37 -4.39 -13.15
N THR A 39 0.99 -3.38 -13.74
CA THR A 39 0.43 -2.65 -14.89
C THR A 39 0.64 -3.38 -16.22
N THR A 40 1.42 -4.46 -16.25
CA THR A 40 1.74 -5.22 -17.48
C THR A 40 1.56 -6.72 -17.26
N SER A 41 1.24 -7.47 -18.35
CA SER A 41 1.13 -8.93 -18.31
C SER A 41 2.42 -9.59 -17.82
N LYS A 42 3.59 -9.16 -18.33
CA LYS A 42 4.90 -9.64 -17.85
C LYS A 42 5.08 -9.43 -16.35
N GLY A 43 4.57 -8.31 -15.81
CA GLY A 43 4.62 -8.02 -14.38
C GLY A 43 3.72 -8.96 -13.57
N ALA A 44 2.52 -9.24 -14.04
CA ALA A 44 1.59 -10.16 -13.40
C ALA A 44 2.09 -11.62 -13.45
N GLU A 45 2.66 -12.05 -14.57
CA GLU A 45 3.31 -13.35 -14.72
C GLU A 45 4.48 -13.53 -13.75
N ALA A 46 5.33 -12.50 -13.61
CA ALA A 46 6.45 -12.50 -12.67
C ALA A 46 5.99 -12.61 -11.21
N ILE A 47 4.88 -11.96 -10.84
CA ILE A 47 4.26 -12.12 -9.51
C ILE A 47 3.82 -13.57 -9.30
N SER A 48 3.09 -14.15 -10.27
CA SER A 48 2.58 -15.52 -10.18
C SER A 48 3.74 -16.54 -10.04
N ALA A 49 4.78 -16.38 -10.84
CA ALA A 49 5.99 -17.23 -10.77
C ALA A 49 6.68 -17.13 -9.41
N ASN A 50 6.78 -15.93 -8.85
CA ASN A 50 7.37 -15.71 -7.53
C ASN A 50 6.55 -16.36 -6.41
N PHE A 51 5.22 -16.24 -6.46
CA PHE A 51 4.33 -16.89 -5.49
C PHE A 51 4.46 -18.41 -5.56
N GLN A 52 4.47 -18.99 -6.78
CA GLN A 52 4.66 -20.41 -6.98
C GLN A 52 6.00 -20.89 -6.40
N ALA A 53 7.08 -20.17 -6.67
CA ALA A 53 8.41 -20.51 -6.17
C ALA A 53 8.51 -20.41 -4.64
N SER A 54 7.71 -19.56 -4.01
CA SER A 54 7.67 -19.33 -2.56
C SER A 54 6.58 -20.13 -1.84
N GLY A 55 5.79 -20.96 -2.54
CA GLY A 55 4.68 -21.72 -1.95
C GLY A 55 3.51 -20.85 -1.48
N ILE A 56 3.36 -19.64 -1.98
CA ILE A 56 2.29 -18.71 -1.64
C ILE A 56 1.06 -19.01 -2.49
N GLN A 57 -0.10 -19.12 -1.85
CA GLN A 57 -1.37 -19.22 -2.55
C GLN A 57 -1.76 -17.85 -3.13
N GLY A 58 -1.91 -17.77 -4.45
CA GLY A 58 -2.28 -16.53 -5.11
C GLY A 58 -1.69 -16.38 -6.50
N HIS A 59 -1.93 -15.26 -7.11
CA HIS A 59 -1.41 -14.94 -8.45
C HIS A 59 -1.35 -13.44 -8.72
N GLY A 60 -0.64 -13.09 -9.76
CA GLY A 60 -0.56 -11.74 -10.29
C GLY A 60 -1.69 -11.44 -11.28
N VAL A 61 -2.21 -10.22 -11.24
CA VAL A 61 -3.21 -9.72 -12.20
C VAL A 61 -2.76 -8.41 -12.81
N VAL A 62 -3.18 -8.16 -14.04
CA VAL A 62 -2.95 -6.85 -14.69
C VAL A 62 -4.00 -5.88 -14.20
N LEU A 63 -3.55 -4.75 -13.64
CA LEU A 63 -4.42 -3.66 -13.24
C LEU A 63 -3.68 -2.32 -13.28
N ASP A 64 -4.19 -1.41 -14.09
CA ASP A 64 -3.91 0.01 -13.95
C ASP A 64 -4.95 0.61 -12.99
N VAL A 65 -4.47 1.08 -11.85
CA VAL A 65 -5.33 1.65 -10.79
C VAL A 65 -5.90 3.03 -11.15
N THR A 66 -5.55 3.59 -12.30
CA THR A 66 -6.14 4.83 -12.83
C THR A 66 -7.34 4.57 -13.75
N ASP A 67 -7.54 3.33 -14.17
CA ASP A 67 -8.68 2.91 -15.01
C ASP A 67 -9.82 2.36 -14.13
N ASP A 68 -10.89 3.13 -14.02
CA ASP A 68 -12.07 2.76 -13.21
C ASP A 68 -12.76 1.49 -13.73
N ALA A 69 -12.86 1.31 -15.05
CA ALA A 69 -13.51 0.14 -15.63
C ALA A 69 -12.66 -1.13 -15.42
N ALA A 70 -11.33 -1.00 -15.53
CA ALA A 70 -10.42 -2.10 -15.23
C ALA A 70 -10.47 -2.50 -13.75
N MET A 71 -10.58 -1.54 -12.81
CA MET A 71 -10.76 -1.83 -11.39
C MET A 71 -12.05 -2.62 -11.13
N ASP A 72 -13.18 -2.16 -11.68
CA ASP A 72 -14.48 -2.85 -11.52
C ASP A 72 -14.46 -4.26 -12.09
N ALA A 73 -13.87 -4.45 -13.28
CA ALA A 73 -13.74 -5.76 -13.92
C ALA A 73 -12.83 -6.70 -13.14
N CYS A 74 -11.68 -6.20 -12.68
CA CYS A 74 -10.70 -6.96 -11.89
C CYS A 74 -11.35 -7.47 -10.59
N LEU A 75 -12.02 -6.61 -9.82
CA LEU A 75 -12.63 -6.99 -8.54
C LEU A 75 -13.77 -7.99 -8.74
N LYS A 76 -14.61 -7.82 -9.79
CA LYS A 76 -15.65 -8.80 -10.15
C LYS A 76 -15.04 -10.17 -10.49
N LYS A 77 -13.94 -10.19 -11.25
CA LYS A 77 -13.23 -11.42 -11.58
C LYS A 77 -12.70 -12.10 -10.31
N ILE A 78 -11.99 -11.38 -9.46
CA ILE A 78 -11.48 -11.91 -8.18
C ILE A 78 -12.62 -12.52 -7.35
N GLN A 79 -13.75 -11.81 -7.23
CA GLN A 79 -14.90 -12.28 -6.49
C GLN A 79 -15.54 -13.54 -7.08
N SER A 80 -15.54 -13.68 -8.41
CA SER A 80 -16.11 -14.87 -9.07
C SER A 80 -15.21 -16.10 -9.00
N GLU A 81 -13.89 -15.92 -8.98
CA GLU A 81 -12.91 -17.02 -8.98
C GLU A 81 -12.55 -17.48 -7.56
N HIS A 82 -12.68 -16.59 -6.57
CA HIS A 82 -12.28 -16.84 -5.19
C HIS A 82 -13.36 -16.36 -4.21
N ALA A 83 -13.09 -15.22 -3.57
CA ALA A 83 -14.01 -14.49 -2.73
C ALA A 83 -13.69 -12.98 -2.85
N ALA A 84 -14.60 -12.13 -2.38
CA ALA A 84 -14.30 -10.70 -2.32
C ALA A 84 -13.10 -10.43 -1.40
N PRO A 85 -12.20 -9.48 -1.77
CA PRO A 85 -11.08 -9.13 -0.92
C PRO A 85 -11.53 -8.63 0.45
N SER A 86 -11.09 -9.32 1.48
CA SER A 86 -11.29 -8.95 2.88
C SER A 86 -10.14 -8.08 3.42
N ILE A 87 -8.99 -8.10 2.72
CA ILE A 87 -7.81 -7.27 3.00
C ILE A 87 -7.46 -6.51 1.72
N LEU A 88 -7.40 -5.18 1.81
CA LEU A 88 -6.98 -4.30 0.72
C LEU A 88 -5.74 -3.53 1.13
N ILE A 89 -4.66 -3.70 0.37
CA ILE A 89 -3.41 -2.96 0.52
C ILE A 89 -3.26 -2.01 -0.68
N ASN A 90 -3.55 -0.73 -0.45
CA ASN A 90 -3.32 0.33 -1.42
C ASN A 90 -1.85 0.76 -1.37
N ASN A 91 -1.02 0.07 -2.16
CA ASN A 91 0.41 0.32 -2.23
C ASN A 91 0.86 0.96 -3.56
N ALA A 92 0.13 0.75 -4.65
CA ALA A 92 0.48 1.36 -5.94
C ALA A 92 0.64 2.88 -5.81
N GLY A 93 1.70 3.40 -6.39
CA GLY A 93 1.98 4.84 -6.35
C GLY A 93 3.12 5.23 -7.28
N ILE A 94 3.13 6.50 -7.66
CA ILE A 94 4.17 7.11 -8.49
C ILE A 94 4.65 8.41 -7.86
N THR A 95 5.84 8.84 -8.23
CA THR A 95 6.34 10.19 -8.01
C THR A 95 6.54 10.89 -9.35
N ARG A 96 6.36 12.22 -9.34
CA ARG A 96 6.69 13.13 -10.44
C ARG A 96 7.23 14.39 -9.78
N ASP A 97 8.53 14.30 -9.43
CA ASP A 97 9.19 15.30 -8.59
C ASP A 97 9.61 16.50 -9.44
N GLN A 98 9.15 17.68 -9.06
CA GLN A 98 9.52 18.93 -9.66
C GLN A 98 9.19 20.09 -8.72
N LEU A 99 10.03 21.14 -8.71
CA LEU A 99 9.71 22.39 -8.01
C LEU A 99 8.40 22.98 -8.54
N LEU A 100 7.57 23.53 -7.65
CA LEU A 100 6.20 23.96 -7.96
C LEU A 100 6.10 24.86 -9.19
N LEU A 101 6.99 25.83 -9.34
CA LEU A 101 6.99 26.74 -10.50
C LEU A 101 7.29 26.06 -11.86
N ARG A 102 7.78 24.84 -11.84
CA ARG A 102 8.11 24.05 -13.04
C ARG A 102 7.26 22.80 -13.17
N MET A 103 6.44 22.50 -12.15
CA MET A 103 5.57 21.33 -12.16
C MET A 103 4.49 21.51 -13.22
N LYS A 104 4.31 20.50 -14.06
CA LYS A 104 3.26 20.48 -15.06
C LYS A 104 1.96 19.95 -14.45
N ASP A 105 0.82 20.44 -14.96
CA ASP A 105 -0.50 20.00 -14.51
C ASP A 105 -0.70 18.49 -14.73
N GLU A 106 -0.15 17.94 -15.83
CA GLU A 106 -0.22 16.49 -16.11
C GLU A 106 0.54 15.67 -15.08
N ASP A 107 1.66 16.16 -14.54
CA ASP A 107 2.42 15.48 -13.48
C ASP A 107 1.67 15.53 -12.14
N TRP A 108 1.03 16.66 -11.86
CA TRP A 108 0.15 16.81 -10.70
C TRP A 108 -1.03 15.84 -10.80
N ASP A 109 -1.76 15.85 -11.90
CA ASP A 109 -2.96 15.03 -12.12
C ASP A 109 -2.63 13.52 -12.09
N ALA A 110 -1.53 13.12 -12.71
CA ALA A 110 -1.08 11.72 -12.69
C ALA A 110 -0.81 11.23 -11.25
N VAL A 111 -0.16 12.05 -10.42
CA VAL A 111 0.12 11.72 -9.02
C VAL A 111 -1.18 11.67 -8.22
N MET A 112 -2.09 12.63 -8.39
CA MET A 112 -3.38 12.65 -7.70
C MET A 112 -4.26 11.47 -8.12
N ALA A 113 -4.30 11.13 -9.40
CA ALA A 113 -5.05 9.99 -9.92
C ALA A 113 -4.56 8.67 -9.31
N THR A 114 -3.24 8.42 -9.34
CA THR A 114 -2.66 7.16 -8.89
C THR A 114 -2.62 7.04 -7.37
N ASN A 115 -2.14 8.10 -6.68
CA ASN A 115 -1.82 7.99 -5.26
C ASN A 115 -2.98 8.33 -4.32
N LEU A 116 -4.02 9.02 -4.80
CA LEU A 116 -5.17 9.39 -3.97
C LEU A 116 -6.50 8.87 -4.54
N ARG A 117 -6.83 9.18 -5.80
CA ARG A 117 -8.12 8.79 -6.39
C ARG A 117 -8.26 7.27 -6.46
N ALA A 118 -7.22 6.55 -6.84
CA ALA A 118 -7.23 5.09 -6.88
C ALA A 118 -7.49 4.46 -5.50
N VAL A 119 -6.90 5.02 -4.43
CA VAL A 119 -7.13 4.57 -3.05
C VAL A 119 -8.62 4.69 -2.68
N TYR A 120 -9.23 5.83 -2.99
CA TYR A 120 -10.67 6.03 -2.79
C TYR A 120 -11.50 5.01 -3.58
N ARG A 121 -11.21 4.83 -4.88
CA ARG A 121 -11.98 3.94 -5.76
C ARG A 121 -11.92 2.49 -5.31
N LEU A 122 -10.73 1.95 -5.10
CA LEU A 122 -10.56 0.56 -4.66
C LEU A 122 -11.18 0.31 -3.29
N SER A 123 -10.98 1.25 -2.34
CA SER A 123 -11.63 1.16 -1.03
C SER A 123 -13.15 1.10 -1.16
N LYS A 124 -13.75 1.97 -1.99
CA LYS A 124 -15.21 2.00 -2.21
C LYS A 124 -15.73 0.69 -2.80
N ILE A 125 -15.01 0.08 -3.74
CA ILE A 125 -15.44 -1.18 -4.37
C ILE A 125 -15.37 -2.32 -3.33
N CYS A 126 -14.25 -2.48 -2.63
CA CYS A 126 -14.07 -3.55 -1.64
C CYS A 126 -14.99 -3.40 -0.41
N LEU A 127 -15.29 -2.17 -0.03
CA LEU A 127 -16.01 -1.87 1.21
C LEU A 127 -17.37 -2.55 1.30
N ARG A 128 -18.12 -2.65 0.19
CA ARG A 128 -19.46 -3.23 0.19
C ARG A 128 -19.49 -4.65 0.77
N ASP A 129 -18.56 -5.49 0.33
CA ASP A 129 -18.49 -6.87 0.76
C ASP A 129 -17.88 -6.99 2.17
N MET A 130 -16.91 -6.15 2.51
CA MET A 130 -16.36 -6.06 3.87
C MET A 130 -17.44 -5.69 4.91
N LEU A 131 -18.32 -4.72 4.60
CA LEU A 131 -19.43 -4.34 5.48
C LEU A 131 -20.44 -5.47 5.65
N LYS A 132 -20.73 -6.21 4.58
CA LYS A 132 -21.64 -7.37 4.61
C LYS A 132 -21.04 -8.52 5.44
N ALA A 133 -19.75 -8.79 5.27
CA ALA A 133 -19.04 -9.83 6.01
C ALA A 133 -18.78 -9.45 7.48
N ARG A 134 -18.93 -8.17 7.86
CA ARG A 134 -18.53 -7.62 9.15
C ARG A 134 -17.05 -7.93 9.47
N PHE A 135 -16.22 -7.89 8.45
CA PHE A 135 -14.77 -8.00 8.54
C PHE A 135 -14.14 -7.30 7.33
N GLY A 136 -13.13 -6.50 7.58
CA GLY A 136 -12.33 -5.87 6.54
C GLY A 136 -11.08 -5.19 7.10
N ARG A 137 -10.04 -5.16 6.31
CA ARG A 137 -8.77 -4.48 6.60
C ARG A 137 -8.36 -3.66 5.39
N ILE A 138 -8.42 -2.36 5.49
CA ILE A 138 -7.94 -1.43 4.46
C ILE A 138 -6.67 -0.78 4.99
N ILE A 139 -5.56 -1.01 4.31
CA ILE A 139 -4.25 -0.48 4.71
C ILE A 139 -3.68 0.31 3.53
N ASN A 140 -3.47 1.59 3.76
CA ASN A 140 -3.00 2.54 2.76
C ASN A 140 -1.52 2.83 2.99
N ILE A 141 -0.66 2.55 2.01
CA ILE A 141 0.75 2.90 2.08
C ILE A 141 0.89 4.39 1.73
N THR A 142 1.16 5.16 2.76
CA THR A 142 1.41 6.60 2.65
C THR A 142 2.91 6.89 2.53
N SER A 143 3.43 7.89 3.20
CA SER A 143 4.84 8.24 3.27
C SER A 143 5.06 9.24 4.40
N VAL A 144 6.25 9.24 4.97
CA VAL A 144 6.71 10.31 5.86
C VAL A 144 6.61 11.69 5.20
N VAL A 145 6.78 11.76 3.87
CA VAL A 145 6.64 12.99 3.08
C VAL A 145 5.23 13.60 3.18
N GLY A 146 4.20 12.78 3.35
CA GLY A 146 2.84 13.28 3.59
C GLY A 146 2.67 14.03 4.91
N SER A 147 3.55 13.80 5.88
CA SER A 147 3.55 14.45 7.20
C SER A 147 4.56 15.60 7.27
N MET A 148 5.78 15.40 6.73
CA MET A 148 6.87 16.37 6.82
C MET A 148 6.90 17.37 5.66
N GLY A 149 6.39 16.97 4.49
CA GLY A 149 6.70 17.64 3.22
C GLY A 149 8.09 17.27 2.70
N ASN A 150 8.33 17.56 1.43
CA ASN A 150 9.65 17.50 0.81
C ASN A 150 9.69 18.45 -0.38
N ALA A 151 10.79 19.19 -0.54
CA ALA A 151 10.96 20.09 -1.68
C ALA A 151 10.88 19.30 -3.01
N GLY A 152 10.13 19.83 -3.98
CA GLY A 152 9.90 19.18 -5.27
C GLY A 152 8.82 18.12 -5.27
N GLN A 153 8.17 17.82 -4.15
CA GLN A 153 7.15 16.77 -4.01
C GLN A 153 5.81 17.30 -3.52
N SER A 154 5.43 18.53 -3.89
CA SER A 154 4.17 19.13 -3.45
C SER A 154 2.94 18.31 -3.86
N ASN A 155 2.91 17.73 -5.07
CA ASN A 155 1.88 16.82 -5.56
C ASN A 155 1.84 15.51 -4.74
N TYR A 156 3.00 14.89 -4.53
CA TYR A 156 3.11 13.64 -3.79
C TYR A 156 2.75 13.81 -2.31
N ALA A 157 3.26 14.86 -1.66
CA ALA A 157 2.92 15.22 -0.29
C ALA A 157 1.41 15.47 -0.12
N ALA A 158 0.81 16.24 -1.03
CA ALA A 158 -0.63 16.52 -1.02
C ALA A 158 -1.45 15.23 -1.15
N ALA A 159 -1.09 14.34 -2.09
CA ALA A 159 -1.78 13.07 -2.28
C ALA A 159 -1.67 12.17 -1.03
N LYS A 160 -0.45 12.02 -0.45
CA LYS A 160 -0.23 11.15 0.72
C LYS A 160 -0.87 11.72 1.99
N ALA A 161 -0.88 13.03 2.18
CA ALA A 161 -1.63 13.70 3.24
C ALA A 161 -3.15 13.53 3.05
N GLY A 162 -3.63 13.64 1.80
CA GLY A 162 -5.04 13.39 1.44
C GLY A 162 -5.49 11.97 1.78
N VAL A 163 -4.66 10.96 1.54
CA VAL A 163 -4.93 9.57 1.95
C VAL A 163 -5.05 9.44 3.46
N ALA A 164 -4.23 10.15 4.23
CA ALA A 164 -4.32 10.14 5.69
C ALA A 164 -5.64 10.75 6.19
N GLY A 165 -6.09 11.84 5.58
CA GLY A 165 -7.41 12.44 5.85
C GLY A 165 -8.56 11.50 5.47
N PHE A 166 -8.51 10.92 4.28
CA PHE A 166 -9.48 9.91 3.81
C PHE A 166 -9.55 8.71 4.76
N THR A 167 -8.42 8.20 5.21
CA THR A 167 -8.33 7.07 6.15
C THR A 167 -9.06 7.36 7.45
N ARG A 168 -8.86 8.53 8.05
CA ARG A 168 -9.54 8.92 9.30
C ARG A 168 -11.05 9.07 9.12
N ALA A 169 -11.49 9.65 8.01
CA ALA A 169 -12.91 9.82 7.71
C ALA A 169 -13.59 8.46 7.52
N LEU A 170 -13.03 7.61 6.63
CA LEU A 170 -13.59 6.29 6.35
C LEU A 170 -13.60 5.39 7.59
N ALA A 171 -12.55 5.43 8.41
CA ALA A 171 -12.48 4.67 9.66
C ALA A 171 -13.67 4.96 10.58
N ARG A 172 -14.08 6.23 10.69
CA ARG A 172 -15.26 6.63 11.50
C ARG A 172 -16.57 6.08 10.94
N GLU A 173 -16.70 6.01 9.61
CA GLU A 173 -17.90 5.50 8.95
C GLU A 173 -18.10 3.99 9.15
N VAL A 174 -16.99 3.23 9.22
CA VAL A 174 -17.06 1.76 9.08
C VAL A 174 -16.69 0.97 10.34
N ALA A 175 -16.15 1.61 11.37
CA ALA A 175 -15.69 0.94 12.61
C ALA A 175 -16.77 0.06 13.26
N GLY A 176 -18.03 0.52 13.28
CA GLY A 176 -19.17 -0.23 13.81
C GLY A 176 -19.49 -1.54 13.05
N ARG A 177 -18.84 -1.76 11.91
CA ARG A 177 -18.94 -2.98 11.09
C ARG A 177 -17.71 -3.86 11.15
N GLN A 178 -16.82 -3.65 12.12
CA GLN A 178 -15.56 -4.42 12.30
C GLN A 178 -14.61 -4.30 11.09
N VAL A 179 -14.74 -3.23 10.32
CA VAL A 179 -13.79 -2.87 9.25
C VAL A 179 -12.82 -1.84 9.83
N THR A 180 -11.52 -2.09 9.69
CA THR A 180 -10.49 -1.12 10.09
C THR A 180 -9.84 -0.49 8.86
N VAL A 181 -9.51 0.79 8.97
CA VAL A 181 -8.85 1.56 7.90
C VAL A 181 -7.67 2.29 8.51
N ASN A 182 -6.46 1.95 8.08
CA ASN A 182 -5.23 2.52 8.62
C ASN A 182 -4.25 2.90 7.52
N CYS A 183 -3.28 3.74 7.86
CA CYS A 183 -2.12 4.03 7.04
C CYS A 183 -0.87 3.38 7.64
N VAL A 184 0.04 2.96 6.77
CA VAL A 184 1.46 2.78 7.10
C VAL A 184 2.23 3.87 6.36
N ALA A 185 3.04 4.63 7.08
CA ALA A 185 3.83 5.74 6.54
C ALA A 185 5.34 5.39 6.59
N PRO A 186 5.90 4.81 5.51
CA PRO A 186 7.31 4.53 5.44
C PRO A 186 8.15 5.81 5.42
N GLY A 187 9.35 5.75 5.99
CA GLY A 187 10.43 6.68 5.74
C GLY A 187 11.21 6.32 4.47
N PHE A 188 12.52 6.52 4.49
CA PHE A 188 13.40 6.07 3.42
C PHE A 188 13.67 4.56 3.55
N ILE A 189 13.16 3.81 2.58
CA ILE A 189 13.25 2.34 2.54
C ILE A 189 14.23 1.94 1.44
N SER A 190 15.14 1.02 1.77
CA SER A 190 16.05 0.42 0.79
C SER A 190 15.25 -0.39 -0.23
N THR A 191 15.28 0.06 -1.46
CA THR A 191 14.62 -0.55 -2.63
C THR A 191 15.49 -0.27 -3.85
N ASP A 192 15.18 -0.87 -4.99
CA ASP A 192 15.87 -0.60 -6.27
C ASP A 192 15.98 0.91 -6.58
N MET A 193 15.05 1.72 -6.08
CA MET A 193 15.08 3.18 -6.26
C MET A 193 16.16 3.88 -5.44
N THR A 194 16.57 3.32 -4.32
CA THR A 194 17.58 3.90 -3.43
C THR A 194 18.97 3.36 -3.67
N GLU A 195 19.11 2.21 -4.37
CA GLU A 195 20.40 1.61 -4.71
C GLU A 195 21.22 2.49 -5.67
N GLY A 196 20.56 3.28 -6.53
CA GLY A 196 21.19 4.21 -7.47
C GLY A 196 21.66 5.55 -6.87
N LEU A 197 21.48 5.79 -5.57
CA LEU A 197 21.90 7.03 -4.92
C LEU A 197 23.43 7.05 -4.72
N SER A 198 24.05 8.23 -4.93
CA SER A 198 25.46 8.43 -4.58
C SER A 198 25.69 8.30 -3.07
N GLU A 199 26.91 7.90 -2.67
CA GLU A 199 27.23 7.73 -1.24
C GLU A 199 26.99 9.03 -0.44
N SER A 200 27.32 10.21 -1.01
CA SER A 200 27.05 11.50 -0.37
C SER A 200 25.55 11.76 -0.13
N HIS A 201 24.67 11.35 -1.06
CA HIS A 201 23.23 11.43 -0.85
C HIS A 201 22.74 10.44 0.20
N LYS A 202 23.31 9.21 0.23
CA LYS A 202 22.97 8.22 1.27
C LYS A 202 23.36 8.73 2.65
N GLU A 203 24.56 9.29 2.81
CA GLU A 203 25.00 9.88 4.08
C GLU A 203 24.10 11.02 4.54
N ALA A 204 23.71 11.93 3.63
CA ALA A 204 22.79 13.03 3.95
C ALA A 204 21.40 12.54 4.38
N LEU A 205 20.90 11.43 3.78
CA LEU A 205 19.66 10.79 4.19
C LEU A 205 19.79 10.13 5.57
N LEU A 206 20.90 9.43 5.83
CA LEU A 206 21.15 8.75 7.10
C LEU A 206 21.20 9.73 8.28
N GLN A 207 21.74 10.95 8.07
CA GLN A 207 21.74 11.99 9.08
C GLN A 207 20.33 12.45 9.49
N GLN A 208 19.32 12.25 8.64
CA GLN A 208 17.93 12.61 8.94
C GLN A 208 17.16 11.48 9.65
N ILE A 209 17.77 10.29 9.79
CA ILE A 209 17.12 9.11 10.37
C ILE A 209 17.74 8.84 11.76
N PRO A 210 17.02 9.12 12.87
CA PRO A 210 17.54 8.85 14.21
C PRO A 210 18.00 7.40 14.43
N ALA A 211 17.36 6.41 13.79
CA ALA A 211 17.78 5.01 13.84
C ALA A 211 19.10 4.71 13.11
N GLY A 212 19.69 5.68 12.40
CA GLY A 212 20.99 5.58 11.74
C GLY A 212 21.07 4.60 10.56
N ARG A 213 19.93 4.12 10.07
CA ARG A 213 19.85 3.22 8.90
C ARG A 213 18.63 3.50 8.05
N LEU A 214 18.70 3.14 6.78
CA LEU A 214 17.51 3.02 5.95
C LEU A 214 16.61 1.89 6.49
N GLY A 215 15.30 2.05 6.35
CA GLY A 215 14.38 0.96 6.57
C GLY A 215 14.51 -0.12 5.48
N SER A 216 14.11 -1.32 5.79
CA SER A 216 13.94 -2.42 4.83
C SER A 216 12.49 -2.56 4.41
N VAL A 217 12.22 -3.21 3.28
CA VAL A 217 10.84 -3.56 2.88
C VAL A 217 10.16 -4.46 3.93
N ALA A 218 10.94 -5.27 4.66
CA ALA A 218 10.46 -6.12 5.74
C ALA A 218 9.99 -5.31 6.96
N ASP A 219 10.65 -4.19 7.29
CA ASP A 219 10.21 -3.29 8.37
C ASP A 219 8.76 -2.79 8.10
N VAL A 220 8.47 -2.46 6.84
CA VAL A 220 7.13 -2.00 6.42
C VAL A 220 6.13 -3.16 6.35
N ALA A 221 6.53 -4.28 5.77
CA ALA A 221 5.65 -5.44 5.61
C ALA A 221 5.21 -6.04 6.95
N GLY A 222 6.07 -6.05 7.96
CA GLY A 222 5.72 -6.46 9.32
C GLY A 222 4.62 -5.60 9.94
N ALA A 223 4.69 -4.29 9.76
CA ALA A 223 3.67 -3.35 10.22
C ALA A 223 2.33 -3.57 9.48
N VAL A 224 2.37 -3.81 8.17
CA VAL A 224 1.18 -4.11 7.36
C VAL A 224 0.56 -5.43 7.79
N ALA A 225 1.35 -6.50 7.99
CA ALA A 225 0.85 -7.79 8.43
C ALA A 225 0.17 -7.70 9.80
N TYR A 226 0.75 -6.96 10.74
CA TYR A 226 0.13 -6.70 12.03
C TYR A 226 -1.23 -6.00 11.88
N LEU A 227 -1.31 -4.92 11.09
CA LEU A 227 -2.57 -4.20 10.86
C LEU A 227 -3.61 -5.03 10.09
N ALA A 228 -3.19 -6.00 9.27
CA ALA A 228 -4.06 -6.93 8.56
C ALA A 228 -4.62 -8.02 9.49
N SER A 229 -3.96 -8.30 10.59
CA SER A 229 -4.27 -9.40 11.49
C SER A 229 -5.53 -9.13 12.34
N PRO A 230 -6.15 -10.18 12.92
CA PRO A 230 -7.23 -10.04 13.90
C PRO A 230 -6.82 -9.26 15.15
N GLN A 231 -5.56 -9.32 15.56
CA GLN A 231 -5.02 -8.65 16.74
C GLN A 231 -5.11 -7.12 16.64
N ALA A 232 -5.09 -6.58 15.42
CA ALA A 232 -5.25 -5.16 15.17
C ALA A 232 -6.72 -4.71 15.06
N GLY A 233 -7.69 -5.54 15.43
CA GLY A 233 -9.12 -5.27 15.26
C GLY A 233 -9.64 -4.03 15.99
N TYR A 234 -8.90 -3.50 16.98
CA TYR A 234 -9.23 -2.27 17.69
C TYR A 234 -8.41 -1.05 17.25
N ILE A 235 -7.57 -1.21 16.20
CA ILE A 235 -6.75 -0.14 15.63
C ILE A 235 -7.40 0.32 14.32
N THR A 236 -7.90 1.55 14.30
CA THR A 236 -8.49 2.14 13.10
C THR A 236 -8.29 3.65 13.08
N GLY A 237 -8.19 4.23 11.88
CA GLY A 237 -7.95 5.65 11.66
C GLY A 237 -6.51 6.10 11.97
N GLN A 238 -5.58 5.17 12.19
CA GLN A 238 -4.21 5.46 12.59
C GLN A 238 -3.27 5.62 11.39
N ILE A 239 -2.20 6.38 11.61
CA ILE A 239 -1.05 6.46 10.72
C ILE A 239 0.13 5.87 11.48
N LEU A 240 0.49 4.63 11.14
CA LEU A 240 1.63 3.95 11.73
C LEU A 240 2.91 4.35 10.98
N HIS A 241 3.73 5.16 11.61
CA HIS A 241 4.99 5.60 11.05
C HIS A 241 6.06 4.49 11.18
N VAL A 242 6.66 4.12 10.03
CA VAL A 242 7.76 3.13 9.92
C VAL A 242 8.93 3.83 9.24
N ASN A 243 9.60 4.72 9.97
CA ASN A 243 10.52 5.70 9.40
C ASN A 243 11.82 5.91 10.19
N GLY A 244 12.13 5.03 11.15
CA GLY A 244 13.35 5.15 11.95
C GLY A 244 13.44 6.40 12.80
N GLY A 245 12.30 7.03 13.12
CA GLY A 245 12.23 8.24 13.94
C GLY A 245 12.32 9.56 13.16
N MET A 246 12.32 9.53 11.82
CA MET A 246 12.34 10.77 11.02
C MET A 246 11.15 11.69 11.32
N TRP A 247 10.03 11.12 11.68
CA TRP A 247 8.83 11.81 12.10
C TRP A 247 8.23 11.10 13.31
N MET A 248 7.98 11.86 14.35
CA MET A 248 7.39 11.41 15.61
C MET A 248 6.19 12.30 15.93
N GLY A 249 5.02 11.94 15.36
CA GLY A 249 3.80 12.71 15.56
C GLY A 249 2.53 11.87 15.45
#